data_543a74c9970f73f7ccd0870fae773934
#
_entry.id   543a74c9970f73f7ccd0870fae773934
#
_cell.length_a   1.000
_cell.length_b   1.000
_cell.length_c   1.000
_cell.angle_alpha   90.00
_cell.angle_beta   90.00
_cell.angle_gamma   90.00
#
_symmetry.space_group_name_H-M   'P 1'
#
loop_
_entity.id
_entity.type
_entity.pdbx_description
1 polymer ?
#
loop_
_entity_poly.entity_id
_entity_poly.type
_entity_poly.pdbx_seq_one_letter_code
_entity_poly.pdbx_strand_id
1 'polypeptide(L)'
;MAVRIVCIKTDTRPHDNPYVAIDALEWINERINVKGLTERSKLYDWIKNEDGEAYIIDNKGNKTSLIPAVCPEGNKYVKTVYDESEPDYLLGLPECA
;
A
#
# COMPACT_ATOMS: atom_id res chain seq x y z
N MET A 1 6.49 -10.46 -10.39
CA MET A 1 5.59 -11.07 -9.40
C MET A 1 4.62 -10.03 -8.87
N ALA A 2 3.33 -10.34 -8.83
CA ALA A 2 2.31 -9.40 -8.37
C ALA A 2 1.70 -9.90 -7.07
N VAL A 3 1.47 -8.98 -6.12
CA VAL A 3 0.85 -9.29 -4.84
C VAL A 3 -0.34 -8.37 -4.60
N ARG A 4 -1.37 -8.90 -3.94
CA ARG A 4 -2.54 -8.14 -3.54
C ARG A 4 -2.39 -7.67 -2.10
N ILE A 5 -2.65 -6.40 -1.85
CA ILE A 5 -2.66 -5.86 -0.49
C ILE A 5 -4.06 -6.03 0.07
N VAL A 6 -4.18 -6.70 1.21
CA VAL A 6 -5.48 -7.10 1.77
C VAL A 6 -5.86 -6.37 3.05
N CYS A 7 -4.88 -5.89 3.81
CA CYS A 7 -5.14 -5.08 5.00
C CYS A 7 -3.92 -4.22 5.33
N ILE A 8 -4.10 -3.22 6.18
CA ILE A 8 -3.05 -2.29 6.57
C ILE A 8 -2.94 -2.25 8.09
N LYS A 9 -1.73 -2.01 8.59
CA LYS A 9 -1.49 -1.70 10.00
C LYS A 9 -1.14 -0.23 10.10
N THR A 10 -1.91 0.52 10.87
CA THR A 10 -1.69 1.95 11.03
C THR A 10 -1.04 2.26 12.37
N ASP A 11 -0.25 3.35 12.37
CA ASP A 11 0.36 3.91 13.56
C ASP A 11 -0.68 4.77 14.27
N THR A 12 -0.72 4.73 15.60
CA THR A 12 -1.64 5.54 16.39
C THR A 12 -1.16 6.96 16.61
N ARG A 13 0.10 7.29 16.23
CA ARG A 13 0.65 8.63 16.34
C ARG A 13 0.03 9.54 15.28
N PRO A 14 -0.14 10.84 15.56
CA PRO A 14 -0.64 11.77 14.55
C PRO A 14 0.35 11.96 13.41
N HIS A 15 -0.15 12.00 12.19
CA HIS A 15 0.63 12.22 10.98
C HIS A 15 -0.10 13.21 10.09
N ASP A 16 0.65 14.13 9.46
CA ASP A 16 0.08 15.06 8.49
C ASP A 16 -0.33 14.35 7.20
N ASN A 17 0.40 13.29 6.84
CA ASN A 17 0.12 12.50 5.65
C ASN A 17 -0.46 11.14 6.08
N PRO A 18 -1.71 10.82 5.73
CA PRO A 18 -2.34 9.57 6.16
C PRO A 18 -1.64 8.32 5.62
N TYR A 19 -0.95 8.41 4.49
CA TYR A 19 -0.20 7.27 3.96
C TYR A 19 1.01 6.94 4.82
N VAL A 20 1.61 7.94 5.45
CA VAL A 20 2.74 7.74 6.36
C VAL A 20 2.28 7.07 7.65
N ALA A 21 1.01 7.23 8.02
CA ALA A 21 0.43 6.54 9.17
C ALA A 21 0.32 5.02 8.96
N ILE A 22 0.37 4.56 7.72
CA ILE A 22 0.42 3.12 7.43
C ILE A 22 1.82 2.61 7.78
N ASP A 23 1.91 1.79 8.82
CA ASP A 23 3.17 1.24 9.29
C ASP A 23 3.58 0.00 8.49
N ALA A 24 2.63 -0.89 8.24
CA ALA A 24 2.86 -2.13 7.48
C ALA A 24 1.61 -2.50 6.68
N LEU A 25 1.82 -3.37 5.68
CA LEU A 25 0.75 -3.84 4.80
C LEU A 25 0.87 -5.36 4.68
N GLU A 26 -0.27 -6.05 4.78
CA GLU A 26 -0.30 -7.48 4.53
C GLU A 26 -0.57 -7.73 3.04
N TRP A 27 0.24 -8.59 2.46
CA TRP A 27 0.14 -8.94 1.05
C TRP A 27 -0.15 -10.42 0.87
N ILE A 28 -0.80 -10.75 -0.23
CA ILE A 28 -1.05 -12.12 -0.67
C ILE A 28 -0.58 -12.27 -2.10
N ASN A 29 0.19 -13.31 -2.36
CA ASN A 29 0.45 -13.75 -3.72
C ASN A 29 -0.56 -14.85 -4.03
N GLU A 30 -1.64 -14.48 -4.73
CA GLU A 30 -2.75 -15.38 -5.00
C GLU A 30 -2.37 -16.53 -5.93
N ARG A 31 -1.34 -16.34 -6.74
CA ARG A 31 -0.88 -17.35 -7.68
C ARG A 31 -0.31 -18.58 -6.98
N ILE A 32 0.43 -18.37 -5.90
CA ILE A 32 1.10 -19.44 -5.16
C ILE A 32 0.56 -19.59 -3.73
N ASN A 33 -0.46 -18.81 -3.39
CA ASN A 33 -1.14 -18.84 -2.10
C ASN A 33 -0.18 -18.62 -0.91
N VAL A 34 0.73 -17.65 -1.07
CA VAL A 34 1.66 -17.22 -0.02
C VAL A 34 1.30 -15.82 0.42
N LYS A 35 1.31 -15.58 1.73
CA LYS A 35 1.06 -14.24 2.28
C LYS A 35 2.17 -13.82 3.24
N GLY A 36 2.29 -12.53 3.46
CA GLY A 36 3.27 -11.97 4.37
C GLY A 36 2.93 -10.54 4.76
N LEU A 37 3.73 -9.98 5.64
CA LEU A 37 3.60 -8.61 6.10
C LEU A 37 4.88 -7.86 5.73
N THR A 38 4.74 -6.65 5.19
CA THR A 38 5.89 -5.82 4.84
C THR A 38 5.72 -4.40 5.37
N GLU A 39 6.83 -3.76 5.71
CA GLU A 39 6.83 -2.36 6.10
C GLU A 39 6.60 -1.48 4.87
N ARG A 40 6.00 -0.30 5.10
CA ARG A 40 5.72 0.70 4.07
C ARG A 40 6.96 1.02 3.22
N SER A 41 8.07 1.32 3.84
CA SER A 41 9.30 1.69 3.13
C SER A 41 9.88 0.54 2.32
N LYS A 42 9.78 -0.69 2.81
CA LYS A 42 10.25 -1.87 2.09
C LYS A 42 9.39 -2.15 0.86
N LEU A 43 8.09 -1.95 0.96
CA LEU A 43 7.19 -2.09 -0.18
C LEU A 43 7.50 -1.04 -1.25
N TYR A 44 7.77 0.20 -0.84
CA TYR A 44 8.21 1.26 -1.73
C TYR A 44 9.47 0.84 -2.50
N ASP A 45 10.50 0.36 -1.79
CA ASP A 45 11.76 -0.05 -2.41
C ASP A 45 11.55 -1.19 -3.39
N TRP A 46 10.71 -2.16 -3.04
CA TRP A 46 10.42 -3.30 -3.91
C TRP A 46 9.74 -2.88 -5.20
N ILE A 47 8.76 -1.98 -5.13
CA ILE A 47 8.05 -1.49 -6.31
C ILE A 47 8.98 -0.64 -7.18
N LYS A 48 9.75 0.25 -6.57
CA LYS A 48 10.57 1.21 -7.30
C LYS A 48 11.85 0.61 -7.86
N ASN A 49 12.54 -0.22 -7.08
CA ASN A 49 13.89 -0.69 -7.41
C ASN A 49 13.91 -2.10 -8.00
N GLU A 50 12.90 -2.90 -7.73
CA GLU A 50 12.85 -4.31 -8.17
C GLU A 50 11.68 -4.59 -9.11
N ASP A 51 11.03 -3.54 -9.61
CA ASP A 51 9.88 -3.63 -10.52
C ASP A 51 8.74 -4.50 -9.98
N GLY A 52 8.59 -4.54 -8.66
CA GLY A 52 7.51 -5.27 -8.01
C GLY A 52 6.15 -4.68 -8.35
N GLU A 53 5.14 -5.52 -8.40
CA GLU A 53 3.77 -5.10 -8.62
C GLU A 53 2.92 -5.41 -7.40
N ALA A 54 2.32 -4.37 -6.81
CA ALA A 54 1.35 -4.52 -5.75
C ALA A 54 0.04 -3.85 -6.18
N TYR A 55 -1.08 -4.42 -5.79
CA TYR A 55 -2.39 -3.90 -6.19
C TYR A 55 -3.41 -4.11 -5.07
N ILE A 56 -4.52 -3.39 -5.18
CA ILE A 56 -5.70 -3.62 -4.34
C ILE A 56 -6.87 -3.92 -5.25
N ILE A 57 -7.90 -4.54 -4.68
CA ILE A 57 -9.19 -4.71 -5.36
C ILE A 57 -10.17 -3.82 -4.61
N ASP A 58 -10.81 -2.89 -5.33
CA ASP A 58 -11.78 -1.99 -4.72
C ASP A 58 -13.13 -2.70 -4.49
N ASN A 59 -14.08 -2.00 -3.89
CA ASN A 59 -15.38 -2.56 -3.57
C ASN A 59 -16.24 -2.90 -4.81
N LYS A 60 -15.81 -2.46 -5.99
CA LYS A 60 -16.46 -2.78 -7.27
C LYS A 60 -15.76 -3.93 -8.01
N GLY A 61 -14.69 -4.47 -7.43
CA GLY A 61 -13.92 -5.53 -8.04
C GLY A 61 -12.84 -5.06 -9.02
N ASN A 62 -12.56 -3.76 -9.08
CA ASN A 62 -11.54 -3.21 -9.96
C ASN A 62 -10.16 -3.31 -9.33
N LYS A 63 -9.19 -3.75 -10.14
CA LYS A 63 -7.80 -3.86 -9.72
C LYS A 63 -7.11 -2.51 -9.92
N THR A 64 -6.46 -2.01 -8.87
CA THR A 64 -5.72 -0.74 -8.91
C THR A 64 -4.31 -0.95 -8.41
N SER A 65 -3.31 -0.63 -9.23
CA SER A 65 -1.91 -0.80 -8.88
C SER A 65 -1.43 0.28 -7.91
N LEU A 66 -0.54 -0.09 -6.99
CA LEU A 66 0.13 0.85 -6.11
C LEU A 66 1.28 1.53 -6.84
N ILE A 67 1.47 2.80 -6.52
CA ILE A 67 2.59 3.59 -7.03
C ILE A 67 3.45 4.08 -5.87
N PRO A 68 4.79 4.12 -6.04
CA PRO A 68 5.67 4.62 -4.99
C PRO A 68 5.66 6.16 -4.95
N ALA A 69 5.75 6.72 -3.74
CA ALA A 69 5.79 8.16 -3.54
C ALA A 69 6.64 8.51 -2.33
N VAL A 70 7.12 9.75 -2.29
CA VAL A 70 7.91 10.27 -1.18
C VAL A 70 7.33 11.62 -0.79
N CYS A 71 7.09 11.83 0.51
CA CYS A 71 6.61 13.12 0.99
C CYS A 71 7.78 14.12 1.15
N PRO A 72 7.48 15.43 1.32
CA PRO A 72 8.54 16.45 1.44
C PRO A 72 9.53 16.18 2.58
N GLU A 73 9.12 15.49 3.63
CA GLU A 73 9.99 15.13 4.76
C GLU A 73 10.89 13.94 4.47
N GLY A 74 10.78 13.33 3.28
CA GLY A 74 11.59 12.20 2.87
C GLY A 74 11.04 10.83 3.25
N ASN A 75 9.83 10.77 3.78
CA ASN A 75 9.20 9.49 4.13
C ASN A 75 8.67 8.79 2.88
N LYS A 76 9.06 7.54 2.70
CA LYS A 76 8.63 6.71 1.57
C LYS A 76 7.27 6.08 1.86
N TYR A 77 6.37 6.14 0.89
CA TYR A 77 5.06 5.51 1.02
C TYR A 77 4.54 5.04 -0.34
N VAL A 78 3.39 4.39 -0.33
CA VAL A 78 2.72 3.92 -1.56
C VAL A 78 1.29 4.44 -1.57
N LYS A 79 0.74 4.61 -2.76
CA LYS A 79 -0.64 5.08 -2.95
C LYS A 79 -1.21 4.49 -4.23
N THR A 80 -2.52 4.64 -4.44
CA THR A 80 -3.20 4.10 -5.62
C THR A 80 -3.68 5.15 -6.59
N VAL A 81 -3.62 6.44 -6.23
CA VAL A 81 -4.15 7.54 -7.05
C VAL A 81 -3.06 8.53 -7.40
N TYR A 82 -3.12 9.07 -8.61
CA TYR A 82 -2.24 10.15 -9.05
C TYR A 82 -2.81 11.51 -8.69
N ASP A 83 -4.14 11.62 -8.61
CA ASP A 83 -4.86 12.86 -8.34
C ASP A 83 -5.51 12.79 -6.97
N GLU A 84 -5.20 13.74 -6.10
CA GLU A 84 -5.76 13.83 -4.74
C GLU A 84 -7.27 14.09 -4.72
N SER A 85 -7.85 14.49 -5.85
CA SER A 85 -9.31 14.68 -5.94
C SER A 85 -10.07 13.36 -5.94
N GLU A 86 -9.41 12.24 -6.17
CA GLU A 86 -10.03 10.92 -6.17
C GLU A 86 -9.80 10.20 -4.83
N PRO A 87 -10.77 9.40 -4.37
CA PRO A 87 -10.56 8.62 -3.15
C PRO A 87 -9.52 7.54 -3.36
N ASP A 88 -8.65 7.36 -2.37
CA ASP A 88 -7.65 6.30 -2.41
C ASP A 88 -8.16 5.11 -1.60
N TYR A 89 -8.44 4.02 -2.28
CA TYR A 89 -8.98 2.82 -1.67
C TYR A 89 -7.99 2.10 -0.76
N LEU A 90 -6.68 2.42 -0.87
CA LEU A 90 -5.68 1.87 0.04
C LEU A 90 -5.98 2.28 1.49
N LEU A 91 -6.35 3.54 1.70
CA LEU A 91 -6.69 4.04 3.04
C LEU A 91 -7.99 3.47 3.58
N GLY A 92 -8.83 2.92 2.70
CA GLY A 92 -10.08 2.28 3.07
C GLY A 92 -9.98 0.80 3.38
N LEU A 93 -8.80 0.20 3.27
CA LEU A 93 -8.62 -1.20 3.61
C LEU A 93 -8.78 -1.44 5.11
N PRO A 94 -9.25 -2.65 5.52
CA PRO A 94 -9.39 -2.96 6.93
C PRO A 94 -8.03 -3.02 7.64
N GLU A 95 -8.05 -2.78 8.93
CA GLU A 95 -6.88 -2.98 9.77
C GLU A 95 -6.53 -4.46 9.84
N CYS A 96 -5.25 -4.79 9.78
CA CYS A 96 -4.80 -6.15 10.01
C CYS A 96 -5.03 -6.55 11.46
N ALA A 97 -5.54 -7.73 11.65
CA ALA A 97 -5.80 -8.25 12.99
C ALA A 97 -4.50 -8.55 13.75
#